data_cd7ebde5b16eadb93a7cb669bdbd5990
#
_entry.id   cd7ebde5b16eadb93a7cb669bdbd5990
#
_cell.length_a   1.000
_cell.length_b   1.000
_cell.length_c   1.000
_cell.angle_alpha   90.00
_cell.angle_beta   90.00
_cell.angle_gamma   90.00
#
_symmetry.space_group_name_H-M   'P 1'
#
loop_
_entity.id
_entity.type
_entity.pdbx_description
1 polymer ?
#
loop_
_entity_poly.entity_id
_entity_poly.type
_entity_poly.pdbx_seq_one_letter_code
_entity_poly.pdbx_strand_id
1 'polypeptide(L)'
;MHLNRMLLAAFFVVAVTACSDDPLSTEVAPAPFTSIRWVNAVPDTVAMDYRIVDYPSNASEPNLAFRASSGNWRNLPPGAHHIKVFFTNTTQAGTNVSVVSQTFVDTTLTFEEGKKYTILHYGFAKAAATPKQQLVVIEDVPPSPAAGQIALRAINAAPALGTIDLYAIPAAATGGATTGAATFPALAPGAIAPWVAMSSVATGSYRVAATAPASTAALADALAPVGAAAVPSTTVAGVVSQPLDAIAGTQQAQSALTAVVFGPAVAYTLTTPAGTTVVIPGGTTGGVTVLLDRNPPRISP
;
A
#
# COMPACT_ATOMS: atom_id res chain seq x y z
N MET A 1 79.58 -12.85 -44.46
CA MET A 1 79.04 -11.56 -43.94
C MET A 1 77.55 -11.55 -44.03
N HIS A 2 76.84 -12.30 -43.20
CA HIS A 2 75.38 -12.30 -43.03
C HIS A 2 75.03 -12.94 -41.63
N LEU A 3 75.22 -12.14 -40.63
CA LEU A 3 74.71 -12.55 -39.28
C LEU A 3 74.35 -11.25 -38.61
N ASN A 4 73.09 -10.87 -38.57
CA ASN A 4 72.46 -9.92 -37.66
C ASN A 4 71.09 -9.44 -38.16
N ARG A 5 70.12 -10.36 -38.33
CA ARG A 5 68.73 -9.98 -38.55
C ARG A 5 67.75 -11.01 -38.03
N MET A 6 67.97 -11.56 -36.80
CA MET A 6 67.04 -12.47 -36.21
C MET A 6 67.06 -12.35 -34.67
N LEU A 7 66.76 -11.19 -34.13
CA LEU A 7 66.57 -10.98 -32.69
C LEU A 7 65.76 -9.73 -32.39
N LEU A 8 64.61 -9.59 -33.04
CA LEU A 8 63.70 -8.51 -32.69
C LEU A 8 62.21 -8.87 -32.99
N ALA A 9 61.79 -10.09 -32.62
CA ALA A 9 60.39 -10.52 -32.80
C ALA A 9 59.87 -11.39 -31.66
N ALA A 10 60.38 -11.23 -30.42
CA ALA A 10 59.97 -12.05 -29.30
C ALA A 10 59.72 -11.25 -28.02
N PHE A 11 59.21 -10.01 -28.13
CA PHE A 11 58.91 -9.20 -26.92
C PHE A 11 57.63 -8.39 -27.02
N PHE A 12 56.58 -8.94 -27.63
CA PHE A 12 55.29 -8.19 -27.73
C PHE A 12 54.07 -9.09 -27.55
N VAL A 13 54.08 -10.09 -26.69
CA VAL A 13 52.89 -10.90 -26.34
C VAL A 13 52.94 -11.24 -24.87
N VAL A 14 53.08 -10.29 -23.96
CA VAL A 14 52.75 -10.49 -22.53
C VAL A 14 52.30 -9.14 -21.95
N ALA A 15 51.19 -8.65 -22.36
CA ALA A 15 50.55 -7.50 -21.69
C ALA A 15 49.06 -7.37 -22.03
N VAL A 16 48.30 -8.47 -22.03
CA VAL A 16 46.83 -8.41 -22.17
C VAL A 16 46.16 -9.43 -21.23
N THR A 17 46.69 -9.66 -20.04
CA THR A 17 45.96 -10.44 -19.02
C THR A 17 46.06 -9.82 -17.62
N ALA A 18 45.90 -8.51 -17.53
CA ALA A 18 45.88 -7.80 -16.28
C ALA A 18 44.75 -6.75 -16.27
N CYS A 19 43.54 -7.15 -16.65
CA CYS A 19 42.35 -6.38 -16.45
C CYS A 19 41.18 -7.35 -16.18
N SER A 20 41.30 -8.13 -15.13
CA SER A 20 40.17 -8.85 -14.53
C SER A 20 40.59 -9.24 -13.16
N ASP A 21 40.29 -8.42 -12.27
CA ASP A 21 39.99 -8.65 -10.86
C ASP A 21 40.22 -7.31 -10.18
N ASP A 22 39.20 -6.45 -10.29
CA ASP A 22 39.10 -5.30 -9.39
C ASP A 22 38.81 -5.87 -7.98
N PRO A 23 39.82 -5.95 -7.10
CA PRO A 23 39.58 -6.48 -5.75
C PRO A 23 38.75 -5.52 -4.89
N LEU A 24 38.19 -4.45 -5.49
CA LEU A 24 37.35 -3.46 -4.81
C LEU A 24 35.86 -3.59 -5.14
N SER A 25 35.45 -4.44 -6.07
CA SER A 25 34.05 -4.82 -6.21
C SER A 25 33.70 -5.95 -5.25
N THR A 26 33.82 -5.72 -3.96
CA THR A 26 33.03 -6.48 -2.99
C THR A 26 31.59 -6.14 -3.30
N GLU A 27 30.89 -7.05 -3.95
CA GLU A 27 29.46 -6.97 -4.15
C GLU A 27 28.84 -6.95 -2.76
N VAL A 28 28.58 -5.75 -2.26
CA VAL A 28 27.94 -5.59 -0.96
C VAL A 28 26.52 -6.13 -1.12
N ALA A 29 26.25 -7.26 -0.48
CA ALA A 29 24.89 -7.81 -0.46
C ALA A 29 23.91 -6.71 -0.07
N PRO A 30 22.79 -6.54 -0.79
CA PRO A 30 21.80 -5.54 -0.45
C PRO A 30 21.37 -5.72 1.00
N ALA A 31 21.28 -4.61 1.73
CA ALA A 31 20.85 -4.66 3.13
C ALA A 31 19.45 -5.32 3.23
N PRO A 32 19.23 -6.19 4.22
CA PRO A 32 17.94 -6.83 4.42
C PRO A 32 16.85 -5.78 4.67
N PHE A 33 15.66 -5.98 4.12
CA PHE A 33 14.54 -5.07 4.32
C PHE A 33 13.22 -5.82 4.42
N THR A 34 12.26 -5.19 5.05
CA THR A 34 10.83 -5.45 4.99
C THR A 34 10.15 -4.28 4.28
N SER A 35 8.92 -4.46 3.82
CA SER A 35 8.16 -3.39 3.19
C SER A 35 6.85 -3.16 3.94
N ILE A 36 6.54 -1.91 4.25
CA ILE A 36 5.31 -1.54 4.94
C ILE A 36 4.52 -0.50 4.14
N ARG A 37 3.22 -0.46 4.36
CA ARG A 37 2.34 0.64 3.97
C ARG A 37 1.31 0.89 5.07
N TRP A 38 0.85 2.12 5.16
CA TRP A 38 -0.11 2.57 6.14
C TRP A 38 -1.50 2.72 5.56
N VAL A 39 -2.52 2.43 6.36
CA VAL A 39 -3.93 2.71 6.04
C VAL A 39 -4.58 3.32 7.26
N ASN A 40 -5.16 4.52 7.11
CA ASN A 40 -5.90 5.18 8.17
C ASN A 40 -7.42 4.91 8.04
N ALA A 41 -7.96 4.08 8.95
CA ALA A 41 -9.37 3.74 9.01
C ALA A 41 -10.06 4.21 10.31
N VAL A 42 -9.49 5.20 11.02
CA VAL A 42 -10.07 5.78 12.23
C VAL A 42 -11.00 6.93 11.85
N PRO A 43 -12.34 6.76 12.00
CA PRO A 43 -13.32 7.67 11.40
C PRO A 43 -13.57 8.96 12.19
N ASP A 44 -13.06 9.05 13.40
CA ASP A 44 -13.29 10.14 14.36
C ASP A 44 -12.00 10.89 14.69
N THR A 45 -11.05 10.94 13.76
CA THR A 45 -9.83 11.74 13.86
C THR A 45 -9.65 12.64 12.64
N VAL A 46 -8.75 13.63 12.78
CA VAL A 46 -8.15 14.35 11.66
C VAL A 46 -7.05 13.51 11.00
N ALA A 47 -6.40 14.04 9.98
CA ALA A 47 -5.19 13.44 9.44
C ALA A 47 -4.11 13.32 10.53
N MET A 48 -3.41 12.19 10.55
CA MET A 48 -2.45 11.83 11.59
C MET A 48 -1.06 11.56 11.01
N ASP A 49 -0.05 11.75 11.84
CA ASP A 49 1.32 11.39 11.55
C ASP A 49 1.60 9.97 12.06
N TYR A 50 2.10 9.12 11.19
CA TYR A 50 2.56 7.76 11.48
C TYR A 50 4.08 7.75 11.46
N ARG A 51 4.73 7.59 12.61
CA ARG A 51 6.18 7.67 12.74
C ARG A 51 6.80 6.38 13.21
N ILE A 52 7.93 6.07 12.58
CA ILE A 52 8.90 5.10 13.07
C ILE A 52 9.95 5.90 13.81
N VAL A 53 9.91 5.83 15.14
CA VAL A 53 10.65 6.76 16.03
C VAL A 53 12.13 6.44 16.08
N ASP A 54 12.46 5.16 16.09
CA ASP A 54 13.83 4.63 16.20
C ASP A 54 14.57 4.58 14.85
N TYR A 55 13.84 4.75 13.75
CA TYR A 55 14.43 4.73 12.41
C TYR A 55 13.90 5.89 11.56
N PRO A 56 14.64 7.00 11.47
CA PRO A 56 14.25 8.15 10.64
C PRO A 56 14.32 7.77 9.15
N SER A 57 13.20 7.42 8.59
CA SER A 57 13.09 6.96 7.20
C SER A 57 11.83 7.50 6.52
N ASN A 58 11.78 7.34 5.21
CA ASN A 58 10.59 7.58 4.40
C ASN A 58 9.46 6.57 4.64
N ALA A 59 9.66 5.55 5.48
CA ALA A 59 8.60 4.62 5.90
C ALA A 59 7.60 5.25 6.88
N SER A 60 7.94 6.39 7.48
CA SER A 60 6.99 7.26 8.18
C SER A 60 6.04 7.92 7.18
N GLU A 61 4.78 8.13 7.58
CA GLU A 61 3.76 8.77 6.76
C GLU A 61 3.15 9.97 7.49
N PRO A 62 3.50 11.20 7.13
CA PRO A 62 2.93 12.39 7.75
C PRO A 62 1.55 12.71 7.15
N ASN A 63 0.69 13.27 8.00
CA ASN A 63 -0.60 13.86 7.60
C ASN A 63 -1.51 12.90 6.79
N LEU A 64 -1.54 11.61 7.15
CA LEU A 64 -2.38 10.62 6.49
C LEU A 64 -3.84 10.81 6.90
N ALA A 65 -4.69 11.22 5.96
CA ALA A 65 -6.10 11.48 6.19
C ALA A 65 -6.89 10.17 6.42
N PHE A 66 -8.05 10.27 7.05
CA PHE A 66 -9.03 9.18 7.11
C PHE A 66 -9.36 8.68 5.70
N ARG A 67 -9.44 7.34 5.52
CA ARG A 67 -9.63 6.62 4.25
C ARG A 67 -8.45 6.67 3.28
N ALA A 68 -7.36 7.28 3.67
CA ALA A 68 -6.15 7.30 2.86
C ALA A 68 -5.20 6.14 3.20
N SER A 69 -4.33 5.84 2.25
CA SER A 69 -3.19 4.94 2.42
C SER A 69 -1.90 5.65 1.99
N SER A 70 -0.75 5.17 2.45
CA SER A 70 0.55 5.68 1.99
C SER A 70 0.83 5.38 0.50
N GLY A 71 -0.08 4.68 -0.17
CA GLY A 71 0.03 4.31 -1.58
C GLY A 71 1.08 3.22 -1.81
N ASN A 72 2.33 3.60 -1.97
CA ASN A 72 3.42 2.67 -2.25
C ASN A 72 3.98 1.99 -1.00
N TRP A 73 4.55 0.82 -1.21
CA TRP A 73 5.35 0.13 -0.23
C TRP A 73 6.63 0.92 0.09
N ARG A 74 7.00 0.98 1.36
CA ARG A 74 8.18 1.67 1.85
C ARG A 74 9.07 0.69 2.59
N ASN A 75 10.36 0.69 2.27
CA ASN A 75 11.31 -0.22 2.86
C ASN A 75 11.75 0.25 4.25
N LEU A 76 11.92 -0.72 5.14
CA LEU A 76 12.32 -0.58 6.51
C LEU A 76 13.27 -1.74 6.86
N PRO A 77 14.31 -1.59 7.68
CA PRO A 77 15.05 -2.73 8.21
C PRO A 77 14.11 -3.71 8.92
N PRO A 78 14.36 -5.03 8.87
CA PRO A 78 13.61 -5.99 9.68
C PRO A 78 13.93 -5.82 11.16
N GLY A 79 13.02 -6.26 12.02
CA GLY A 79 13.19 -6.18 13.47
C GLY A 79 12.05 -5.45 14.18
N ALA A 80 12.29 -5.13 15.45
CA ALA A 80 11.35 -4.39 16.28
C ALA A 80 11.53 -2.89 16.10
N HIS A 81 10.42 -2.17 15.85
CA HIS A 81 10.41 -0.73 15.65
C HIS A 81 9.40 -0.04 16.55
N HIS A 82 9.82 1.07 17.14
CA HIS A 82 8.96 1.93 17.95
C HIS A 82 8.08 2.79 17.05
N ILE A 83 6.78 2.57 17.11
CA ILE A 83 5.77 3.24 16.29
C ILE A 83 4.97 4.22 17.15
N LYS A 84 4.85 5.44 16.66
CA LYS A 84 4.00 6.46 17.26
C LYS A 84 3.02 7.02 16.22
N VAL A 85 1.73 7.06 16.59
CA VAL A 85 0.68 7.72 15.80
C VAL A 85 0.14 8.89 16.60
N PHE A 86 0.13 10.07 16.00
CA PHE A 86 -0.25 11.29 16.69
C PHE A 86 -0.80 12.35 15.73
N PHE A 87 -1.51 13.30 16.28
CA PHE A 87 -1.92 14.53 15.61
C PHE A 87 -1.14 15.71 16.21
N THR A 88 -0.69 16.63 15.35
CA THR A 88 -0.08 17.88 15.77
C THR A 88 -0.90 19.06 15.27
N ASN A 89 -1.31 19.95 16.16
CA ASN A 89 -1.98 21.18 15.77
C ASN A 89 -0.97 22.20 15.23
N THR A 90 -0.81 22.23 13.91
CA THR A 90 0.16 23.10 13.22
C THR A 90 -0.16 24.59 13.31
N THR A 91 -1.40 24.97 13.67
CA THR A 91 -1.76 26.38 13.87
C THR A 91 -1.06 26.99 15.09
N GLN A 92 -0.51 26.16 15.97
CA GLN A 92 0.26 26.55 17.14
C GLN A 92 1.76 26.27 16.99
N ALA A 93 2.29 26.37 15.79
CA ALA A 93 3.66 25.98 15.44
C ALA A 93 4.77 26.65 16.25
N GLY A 94 4.51 27.79 16.90
CA GLY A 94 5.45 28.46 17.83
C GLY A 94 5.43 27.90 19.25
N THR A 95 4.56 26.92 19.57
CA THR A 95 4.35 26.39 20.91
C THR A 95 5.10 25.05 21.07
N ASN A 96 5.31 24.65 22.31
CA ASN A 96 5.89 23.32 22.61
C ASN A 96 5.06 22.20 21.98
N VAL A 97 5.69 21.40 21.10
CA VAL A 97 5.05 20.31 20.37
C VAL A 97 4.35 19.30 21.30
N SER A 98 4.88 19.06 22.51
CA SER A 98 4.28 18.14 23.47
C SER A 98 2.91 18.56 23.97
N VAL A 99 2.61 19.89 23.98
CA VAL A 99 1.31 20.40 24.45
C VAL A 99 0.29 20.59 23.33
N VAL A 100 0.74 20.68 22.07
CA VAL A 100 -0.14 20.83 20.89
C VAL A 100 -0.38 19.52 20.15
N SER A 101 0.24 18.45 20.58
CA SER A 101 0.09 17.11 19.97
C SER A 101 -0.78 16.20 20.84
N GLN A 102 -1.58 15.38 20.17
CA GLN A 102 -2.34 14.29 20.78
C GLN A 102 -1.79 12.96 20.28
N THR A 103 -1.20 12.16 21.17
CA THR A 103 -0.76 10.79 20.83
C THR A 103 -1.94 9.83 20.93
N PHE A 104 -2.13 9.02 19.89
CA PHE A 104 -3.16 8.00 19.77
C PHE A 104 -2.62 6.60 20.00
N VAL A 105 -1.45 6.30 19.44
CA VAL A 105 -0.77 5.01 19.59
C VAL A 105 0.69 5.25 19.90
N ASP A 106 1.22 4.48 20.82
CA ASP A 106 2.64 4.41 21.19
C ASP A 106 2.96 2.95 21.49
N THR A 107 3.62 2.26 20.57
CA THR A 107 3.80 0.81 20.62
C THR A 107 5.04 0.36 19.87
N THR A 108 5.42 -0.90 20.05
CA THR A 108 6.47 -1.55 19.25
C THR A 108 5.87 -2.62 18.37
N LEU A 109 6.19 -2.60 17.08
CA LEU A 109 5.82 -3.62 16.10
C LEU A 109 7.08 -4.30 15.58
N THR A 110 6.99 -5.61 15.31
CA THR A 110 8.11 -6.40 14.77
C THR A 110 7.79 -6.84 13.35
N PHE A 111 8.79 -6.68 12.47
CA PHE A 111 8.69 -7.01 11.04
C PHE A 111 9.80 -7.99 10.65
N GLU A 112 9.47 -8.96 9.82
CA GLU A 112 10.39 -9.98 9.34
C GLU A 112 10.99 -9.59 7.98
N GLU A 113 12.21 -10.05 7.73
CA GLU A 113 12.92 -9.83 6.47
C GLU A 113 12.15 -10.40 5.27
N GLY A 114 12.14 -9.67 4.16
CA GLY A 114 11.54 -10.06 2.88
C GLY A 114 10.02 -10.03 2.86
N LYS A 115 9.36 -9.78 4.00
CA LYS A 115 7.90 -9.72 4.07
C LYS A 115 7.36 -8.32 3.77
N LYS A 116 6.07 -8.27 3.41
CA LYS A 116 5.30 -7.05 3.19
C LYS A 116 4.16 -6.97 4.17
N TYR A 117 3.90 -5.78 4.70
CA TYR A 117 2.86 -5.57 5.70
C TYR A 117 2.00 -4.35 5.41
N THR A 118 0.69 -4.53 5.42
CA THR A 118 -0.25 -3.41 5.55
C THR A 118 -0.50 -3.17 7.04
N ILE A 119 -0.21 -1.96 7.51
CA ILE A 119 -0.51 -1.55 8.88
C ILE A 119 -1.82 -0.74 8.84
N LEU A 120 -2.90 -1.38 9.26
CA LEU A 120 -4.23 -0.80 9.30
C LEU A 120 -4.47 -0.16 10.67
N HIS A 121 -4.62 1.16 10.74
CA HIS A 121 -5.07 1.86 11.93
C HIS A 121 -6.60 1.82 11.94
N TYR A 122 -7.17 1.03 12.84
CA TYR A 122 -8.58 0.64 12.86
C TYR A 122 -9.22 0.89 14.23
N GLY A 123 -10.51 1.23 14.24
CA GLY A 123 -11.28 1.47 15.45
C GLY A 123 -11.61 2.96 15.64
N PHE A 124 -11.96 3.34 16.88
CA PHE A 124 -12.34 4.72 17.22
C PHE A 124 -11.35 5.34 18.20
N ALA A 125 -11.01 6.60 17.97
CA ALA A 125 -10.19 7.41 18.87
C ALA A 125 -10.96 7.87 20.10
N LYS A 126 -12.28 8.03 20.01
CA LYS A 126 -13.16 8.43 21.10
C LYS A 126 -13.12 7.41 22.24
N ALA A 127 -12.83 7.86 23.46
CA ALA A 127 -12.54 7.02 24.61
C ALA A 127 -13.66 5.99 24.95
N ALA A 128 -14.92 6.33 24.74
CA ALA A 128 -16.08 5.48 25.04
C ALA A 128 -16.56 4.62 23.86
N ALA A 129 -15.95 4.75 22.68
CA ALA A 129 -16.36 4.00 21.50
C ALA A 129 -15.67 2.63 21.42
N THR A 130 -16.33 1.68 20.76
CA THR A 130 -15.85 0.31 20.57
C THR A 130 -15.95 -0.07 19.09
N PRO A 131 -14.93 -0.71 18.52
CA PRO A 131 -13.63 -1.06 19.11
C PRO A 131 -12.75 0.18 19.32
N LYS A 132 -11.88 0.14 20.32
CA LYS A 132 -10.84 1.15 20.48
C LYS A 132 -9.85 1.08 19.33
N GLN A 133 -9.27 2.22 18.99
CA GLN A 133 -8.24 2.29 17.94
C GLN A 133 -7.04 1.39 18.27
N GLN A 134 -6.52 0.76 17.25
CA GLN A 134 -5.36 -0.12 17.31
C GLN A 134 -4.68 -0.22 15.94
N LEU A 135 -3.40 -0.60 15.94
CA LEU A 135 -2.70 -0.97 14.71
C LEU A 135 -2.85 -2.48 14.48
N VAL A 136 -3.47 -2.84 13.37
CA VAL A 136 -3.58 -4.22 12.90
C VAL A 136 -2.51 -4.45 11.84
N VAL A 137 -1.55 -5.34 12.13
CA VAL A 137 -0.47 -5.69 11.21
C VAL A 137 -0.95 -6.85 10.34
N ILE A 138 -1.03 -6.63 9.05
CA ILE A 138 -1.50 -7.61 8.07
C ILE A 138 -0.32 -7.99 7.19
N GLU A 139 0.13 -9.24 7.26
CA GLU A 139 1.12 -9.76 6.32
C GLU A 139 0.47 -9.91 4.94
N ASP A 140 1.07 -9.28 3.94
CA ASP A 140 0.57 -9.29 2.58
C ASP A 140 1.27 -10.37 1.75
N VAL A 141 0.56 -11.47 1.54
CA VAL A 141 0.99 -12.59 0.69
C VAL A 141 0.01 -12.70 -0.50
N PRO A 142 0.12 -11.78 -1.50
CA PRO A 142 -0.77 -11.80 -2.64
C PRO A 142 -0.49 -13.02 -3.51
N PRO A 143 -1.54 -13.76 -3.93
CA PRO A 143 -1.38 -14.91 -4.81
C PRO A 143 -0.90 -14.49 -6.19
N SER A 144 -0.49 -15.46 -6.99
CA SER A 144 -0.23 -15.34 -8.43
C SER A 144 -1.44 -15.86 -9.20
N PRO A 145 -2.39 -14.99 -9.60
CA PRO A 145 -3.55 -15.46 -10.35
C PRO A 145 -3.16 -16.08 -11.68
N ALA A 146 -4.02 -16.97 -12.20
CA ALA A 146 -3.83 -17.55 -13.51
C ALA A 146 -3.95 -16.49 -14.63
N ALA A 147 -3.52 -16.87 -15.85
CA ALA A 147 -3.71 -16.03 -17.03
C ALA A 147 -5.19 -15.66 -17.20
N GLY A 148 -5.49 -14.41 -17.53
CA GLY A 148 -6.85 -13.89 -17.67
C GLY A 148 -7.56 -13.63 -16.33
N GLN A 149 -6.92 -13.84 -15.19
CA GLN A 149 -7.50 -13.63 -13.88
C GLN A 149 -6.78 -12.54 -13.09
N ILE A 150 -7.51 -11.94 -12.15
CA ILE A 150 -7.01 -11.11 -11.06
C ILE A 150 -7.36 -11.77 -9.72
N ALA A 151 -6.70 -11.38 -8.64
CA ALA A 151 -7.13 -11.74 -7.29
C ALA A 151 -7.62 -10.49 -6.56
N LEU A 152 -8.71 -10.65 -5.83
CA LEU A 152 -9.26 -9.63 -4.94
C LEU A 152 -9.38 -10.20 -3.54
N ARG A 153 -9.04 -9.42 -2.51
CA ARG A 153 -9.46 -9.64 -1.13
C ARG A 153 -10.17 -8.41 -0.59
N ALA A 154 -10.85 -8.55 0.53
CA ALA A 154 -11.57 -7.45 1.17
C ALA A 154 -11.18 -7.30 2.63
N ILE A 155 -11.21 -6.06 3.12
CA ILE A 155 -11.05 -5.70 4.53
C ILE A 155 -12.24 -4.83 4.92
N ASN A 156 -13.01 -5.25 5.91
CA ASN A 156 -14.02 -4.37 6.50
C ASN A 156 -13.38 -3.51 7.60
N ALA A 157 -12.88 -2.35 7.21
CA ALA A 157 -12.31 -1.37 8.13
C ALA A 157 -13.34 -0.35 8.63
N ALA A 158 -14.63 -0.72 8.61
CA ALA A 158 -15.77 0.14 8.91
C ALA A 158 -16.50 -0.28 10.20
N PRO A 159 -15.97 0.00 11.41
CA PRO A 159 -16.62 -0.42 12.65
C PRO A 159 -18.05 0.12 12.80
N ALA A 160 -18.34 1.28 12.23
CA ALA A 160 -19.68 1.90 12.31
C ALA A 160 -20.71 1.29 11.35
N LEU A 161 -20.31 0.55 10.32
CA LEU A 161 -21.25 -0.10 9.40
C LEU A 161 -21.72 -1.48 9.87
N GLY A 162 -21.01 -2.10 10.83
CA GLY A 162 -21.30 -3.46 11.23
C GLY A 162 -20.87 -4.48 10.16
N THR A 163 -21.55 -5.63 10.13
CA THR A 163 -21.34 -6.66 9.11
C THR A 163 -21.83 -6.18 7.75
N ILE A 164 -21.04 -6.42 6.71
CA ILE A 164 -21.35 -6.01 5.34
C ILE A 164 -21.28 -7.20 4.37
N ASP A 165 -22.01 -7.09 3.27
CA ASP A 165 -21.80 -7.87 2.07
C ASP A 165 -21.01 -7.02 1.07
N LEU A 166 -19.91 -7.55 0.52
CA LEU A 166 -19.11 -6.84 -0.46
C LEU A 166 -19.25 -7.50 -1.84
N TYR A 167 -19.55 -6.68 -2.82
CA TYR A 167 -19.74 -7.06 -4.21
C TYR A 167 -18.60 -6.48 -5.06
N ALA A 168 -18.10 -7.30 -5.99
CA ALA A 168 -17.22 -6.83 -7.06
C ALA A 168 -17.93 -7.11 -8.40
N ILE A 169 -18.48 -6.08 -9.00
CA ILE A 169 -19.37 -6.16 -10.16
C ILE A 169 -18.69 -5.47 -11.35
N PRO A 170 -18.54 -6.14 -12.53
CA PRO A 170 -18.07 -5.44 -13.72
C PRO A 170 -18.93 -4.22 -14.03
N ALA A 171 -18.33 -3.05 -14.10
CA ALA A 171 -19.03 -1.78 -14.29
C ALA A 171 -18.15 -0.69 -14.93
N ALA A 172 -18.78 0.31 -15.52
CA ALA A 172 -18.11 1.51 -16.03
C ALA A 172 -18.25 2.73 -15.08
N ALA A 173 -19.17 2.66 -14.10
CA ALA A 173 -19.44 3.74 -13.15
C ALA A 173 -19.83 3.20 -11.77
N THR A 174 -19.74 4.05 -10.75
CA THR A 174 -20.27 3.80 -9.41
C THR A 174 -21.79 4.03 -9.38
N GLY A 175 -22.44 3.61 -8.29
CA GLY A 175 -23.89 3.81 -8.09
C GLY A 175 -24.74 2.65 -8.59
N GLY A 176 -26.06 2.78 -8.37
CA GLY A 176 -27.03 1.74 -8.68
C GLY A 176 -27.11 0.63 -7.62
N ALA A 177 -28.15 -0.21 -7.75
CA ALA A 177 -28.34 -1.36 -6.87
C ALA A 177 -27.27 -2.44 -7.09
N THR A 178 -26.92 -3.14 -6.02
CA THR A 178 -26.12 -4.37 -6.12
C THR A 178 -27.03 -5.55 -6.44
N THR A 179 -26.63 -6.39 -7.36
CA THR A 179 -27.39 -7.58 -7.76
C THR A 179 -26.49 -8.82 -7.80
N GLY A 180 -27.10 -9.99 -7.64
CA GLY A 180 -26.37 -11.27 -7.62
C GLY A 180 -25.86 -11.64 -6.24
N ALA A 181 -24.96 -12.61 -6.19
CA ALA A 181 -24.33 -13.05 -4.95
C ALA A 181 -23.18 -12.12 -4.57
N ALA A 182 -23.03 -11.86 -3.27
CA ALA A 182 -21.89 -11.12 -2.76
C ALA A 182 -20.58 -11.88 -3.03
N THR A 183 -19.55 -11.16 -3.44
CA THR A 183 -18.20 -11.70 -3.59
C THR A 183 -17.61 -12.10 -2.23
N PHE A 184 -17.88 -11.29 -1.22
CA PHE A 184 -17.49 -11.53 0.17
C PHE A 184 -18.73 -11.31 1.06
N PRO A 185 -19.50 -12.38 1.36
CA PRO A 185 -20.69 -12.27 2.19
C PRO A 185 -20.34 -12.16 3.67
N ALA A 186 -21.18 -11.48 4.42
CA ALA A 186 -21.17 -11.40 5.89
C ALA A 186 -19.80 -11.04 6.50
N LEU A 187 -19.10 -10.09 5.90
CA LEU A 187 -17.79 -9.66 6.38
C LEU A 187 -17.94 -8.78 7.63
N ALA A 188 -17.57 -9.32 8.77
CA ALA A 188 -17.66 -8.63 10.08
C ALA A 188 -16.70 -7.44 10.16
N PRO A 189 -16.96 -6.44 11.04
CA PRO A 189 -16.03 -5.34 11.28
C PRO A 189 -14.65 -5.84 11.72
N GLY A 190 -13.59 -5.30 11.11
CA GLY A 190 -12.20 -5.71 11.33
C GLY A 190 -11.79 -7.00 10.62
N ALA A 191 -12.72 -7.71 9.97
CA ALA A 191 -12.41 -8.95 9.28
C ALA A 191 -11.64 -8.70 7.96
N ILE A 192 -10.74 -9.62 7.65
CA ILE A 192 -9.97 -9.71 6.42
C ILE A 192 -10.43 -10.97 5.70
N ALA A 193 -11.05 -10.80 4.53
CA ALA A 193 -11.48 -11.93 3.71
C ALA A 193 -10.30 -12.60 3.01
N PRO A 194 -10.40 -13.89 2.67
CA PRO A 194 -9.40 -14.57 1.85
C PRO A 194 -9.37 -13.99 0.42
N TRP A 195 -8.31 -14.29 -0.31
CA TRP A 195 -8.20 -13.97 -1.71
C TRP A 195 -9.19 -14.76 -2.56
N VAL A 196 -9.87 -14.09 -3.48
CA VAL A 196 -10.79 -14.68 -4.46
C VAL A 196 -10.26 -14.38 -5.86
N ALA A 197 -10.15 -15.42 -6.69
CA ALA A 197 -9.80 -15.28 -8.11
C ALA A 197 -11.03 -14.82 -8.90
N MET A 198 -10.84 -13.84 -9.79
CA MET A 198 -11.87 -13.26 -10.64
C MET A 198 -11.32 -13.10 -12.05
N SER A 199 -12.16 -13.04 -13.07
CA SER A 199 -11.71 -12.73 -14.43
C SER A 199 -11.21 -11.29 -14.49
N SER A 200 -10.12 -11.02 -15.23
CA SER A 200 -9.81 -9.64 -15.62
C SER A 200 -10.87 -9.12 -16.60
N VAL A 201 -11.16 -7.82 -16.58
CA VAL A 201 -12.11 -7.22 -17.51
C VAL A 201 -11.36 -6.59 -18.69
N ALA A 202 -11.90 -6.72 -19.90
CA ALA A 202 -11.30 -6.12 -21.09
C ALA A 202 -11.55 -4.61 -21.18
N THR A 203 -12.68 -4.15 -20.66
CA THR A 203 -13.11 -2.75 -20.64
C THR A 203 -13.82 -2.42 -19.33
N GLY A 204 -13.87 -1.16 -18.96
CA GLY A 204 -14.44 -0.74 -17.68
C GLY A 204 -13.59 -1.17 -16.49
N SER A 205 -14.22 -1.44 -15.38
CA SER A 205 -13.56 -1.88 -14.15
C SER A 205 -14.49 -2.80 -13.35
N TYR A 206 -14.08 -3.16 -12.13
CA TYR A 206 -14.97 -3.66 -11.10
C TYR A 206 -15.45 -2.50 -10.22
N ARG A 207 -16.75 -2.34 -10.10
CA ARG A 207 -17.36 -1.59 -9.02
C ARG A 207 -17.30 -2.44 -7.77
N VAL A 208 -16.64 -1.95 -6.74
CA VAL A 208 -16.57 -2.57 -5.42
C VAL A 208 -17.57 -1.85 -4.53
N ALA A 209 -18.64 -2.54 -4.15
CA ALA A 209 -19.74 -1.95 -3.40
C ALA A 209 -20.03 -2.75 -2.12
N ALA A 210 -20.08 -2.06 -0.98
CA ALA A 210 -20.47 -2.64 0.31
C ALA A 210 -21.93 -2.31 0.61
N THR A 211 -22.70 -3.30 1.06
CA THR A 211 -24.09 -3.15 1.51
C THR A 211 -24.28 -3.71 2.92
N ALA A 212 -25.38 -3.36 3.57
CA ALA A 212 -25.84 -4.18 4.69
C ALA A 212 -26.25 -5.58 4.17
N PRO A 213 -26.18 -6.64 4.98
CA PRO A 213 -26.62 -7.98 4.59
C PRO A 213 -28.05 -7.96 4.05
N ALA A 214 -28.28 -8.67 2.96
CA ALA A 214 -29.55 -8.75 2.25
C ALA A 214 -30.08 -7.41 1.70
N SER A 215 -29.27 -6.36 1.65
CA SER A 215 -29.61 -5.06 1.05
C SER A 215 -28.98 -4.93 -0.35
N THR A 216 -29.66 -4.19 -1.24
CA THR A 216 -29.12 -3.82 -2.55
C THR A 216 -28.57 -2.39 -2.58
N ALA A 217 -28.83 -1.60 -1.52
CA ALA A 217 -28.36 -0.23 -1.42
C ALA A 217 -26.90 -0.18 -0.94
N ALA A 218 -26.05 0.45 -1.74
CA ALA A 218 -24.65 0.60 -1.37
C ALA A 218 -24.48 1.60 -0.22
N LEU A 219 -23.76 1.19 0.82
CA LEU A 219 -23.30 2.02 1.93
C LEU A 219 -21.96 2.71 1.59
N ALA A 220 -21.18 2.07 0.75
CA ALA A 220 -19.91 2.55 0.23
C ALA A 220 -19.63 1.90 -1.13
N ASP A 221 -19.13 2.64 -2.10
CA ASP A 221 -18.68 2.07 -3.36
C ASP A 221 -17.55 2.88 -4.00
N ALA A 222 -16.79 2.20 -4.87
CA ALA A 222 -15.77 2.81 -5.72
C ALA A 222 -15.54 1.94 -6.96
N LEU A 223 -14.96 2.53 -8.00
CA LEU A 223 -14.35 1.75 -9.09
C LEU A 223 -12.93 1.34 -8.68
N ALA A 224 -12.60 0.08 -8.86
CA ALA A 224 -11.24 -0.40 -8.70
C ALA A 224 -10.34 0.18 -9.81
N PRO A 225 -9.04 0.37 -9.55
CA PRO A 225 -8.09 0.83 -10.57
C PRO A 225 -8.06 -0.14 -11.77
N VAL A 226 -8.07 0.38 -12.99
CA VAL A 226 -7.98 -0.43 -14.20
C VAL A 226 -6.57 -0.96 -14.45
N GLY A 227 -5.57 -0.25 -13.92
CA GLY A 227 -4.16 -0.54 -14.15
C GLY A 227 -3.64 0.06 -15.46
N ALA A 228 -2.41 -0.28 -15.79
CA ALA A 228 -1.78 0.10 -17.06
C ALA A 228 -1.06 -1.12 -17.67
N ALA A 229 -1.19 -1.28 -18.98
CA ALA A 229 -0.47 -2.33 -19.70
C ALA A 229 1.03 -2.05 -19.72
N ALA A 230 1.84 -3.11 -19.78
CA ALA A 230 3.26 -2.97 -20.00
C ALA A 230 3.54 -2.32 -21.36
N VAL A 231 4.55 -1.46 -21.41
CA VAL A 231 5.02 -0.84 -22.65
C VAL A 231 6.41 -1.39 -22.96
N PRO A 232 6.59 -2.12 -24.06
CA PRO A 232 7.91 -2.63 -24.44
C PRO A 232 8.87 -1.48 -24.79
N SER A 233 10.16 -1.74 -24.71
CA SER A 233 11.16 -0.78 -25.21
C SER A 233 10.95 -0.51 -26.70
N THR A 234 11.10 0.74 -27.10
CA THR A 234 11.01 1.17 -28.49
C THR A 234 12.27 1.94 -28.88
N THR A 235 12.67 1.89 -30.14
CA THR A 235 13.77 2.69 -30.64
C THR A 235 13.22 3.79 -31.56
N VAL A 236 13.40 5.04 -31.16
CA VAL A 236 13.01 6.21 -31.95
C VAL A 236 14.25 7.05 -32.18
N ALA A 237 14.58 7.32 -33.43
CA ALA A 237 15.77 8.10 -33.83
C ALA A 237 17.08 7.59 -33.18
N GLY A 238 17.25 6.28 -33.05
CA GLY A 238 18.45 5.66 -32.45
C GLY A 238 18.48 5.67 -30.91
N VAL A 239 17.46 6.22 -30.24
CA VAL A 239 17.34 6.20 -28.77
C VAL A 239 16.41 5.06 -28.37
N VAL A 240 16.91 4.14 -27.56
CA VAL A 240 16.12 3.04 -26.98
C VAL A 240 15.46 3.52 -25.70
N SER A 241 14.12 3.50 -25.65
CA SER A 241 13.38 3.76 -24.43
C SER A 241 13.47 2.57 -23.48
N GLN A 242 13.44 2.83 -22.17
CA GLN A 242 13.29 1.76 -21.18
C GLN A 242 11.87 1.17 -21.24
N PRO A 243 11.72 -0.15 -21.11
CA PRO A 243 10.39 -0.74 -21.00
C PRO A 243 9.71 -0.32 -19.71
N LEU A 244 8.38 -0.15 -19.74
CA LEU A 244 7.58 0.09 -18.56
C LEU A 244 6.82 -1.17 -18.20
N ASP A 245 6.93 -1.60 -16.95
CA ASP A 245 6.19 -2.74 -16.43
C ASP A 245 4.69 -2.40 -16.33
N ALA A 246 3.84 -3.43 -16.41
CA ALA A 246 2.42 -3.28 -16.16
C ALA A 246 2.14 -2.84 -14.72
N ILE A 247 1.16 -1.96 -14.55
CA ILE A 247 0.66 -1.54 -13.23
C ILE A 247 -0.60 -2.36 -12.93
N ALA A 248 -0.68 -2.93 -11.72
CA ALA A 248 -1.81 -3.73 -11.27
C ALA A 248 -3.15 -3.01 -11.47
N GLY A 249 -4.17 -3.77 -11.81
CA GLY A 249 -5.52 -3.29 -11.97
C GLY A 249 -6.45 -4.35 -12.52
N THR A 250 -7.72 -4.01 -12.64
CA THR A 250 -8.77 -4.96 -13.04
C THR A 250 -8.67 -5.39 -14.51
N GLN A 251 -8.03 -4.59 -15.35
CA GLN A 251 -7.77 -4.93 -16.77
C GLN A 251 -6.42 -5.63 -16.96
N GLN A 252 -5.59 -5.70 -15.93
CA GLN A 252 -4.28 -6.31 -15.99
C GLN A 252 -4.32 -7.69 -15.34
N ALA A 253 -4.39 -8.74 -16.15
CA ALA A 253 -4.36 -10.11 -15.66
C ALA A 253 -3.13 -10.36 -14.77
N GLN A 254 -3.25 -11.28 -13.81
CA GLN A 254 -2.25 -11.62 -12.82
C GLN A 254 -1.96 -10.51 -11.77
N SER A 255 -2.82 -9.49 -11.70
CA SER A 255 -2.83 -8.51 -10.63
C SER A 255 -3.46 -9.07 -9.36
N ALA A 256 -3.04 -8.55 -8.19
CA ALA A 256 -3.75 -8.77 -6.92
C ALA A 256 -4.07 -7.41 -6.27
N LEU A 257 -5.29 -7.29 -5.75
CA LEU A 257 -5.89 -6.05 -5.25
C LEU A 257 -6.53 -6.30 -3.89
N THR A 258 -6.46 -5.32 -2.98
CA THR A 258 -7.22 -5.34 -1.71
C THR A 258 -8.22 -4.19 -1.68
N ALA A 259 -9.49 -4.50 -1.51
CA ALA A 259 -10.54 -3.54 -1.25
C ALA A 259 -10.65 -3.29 0.26
N VAL A 260 -10.44 -2.06 0.70
CA VAL A 260 -10.64 -1.64 2.09
C VAL A 260 -11.91 -0.81 2.16
N VAL A 261 -12.88 -1.28 2.93
CA VAL A 261 -14.17 -0.61 3.15
C VAL A 261 -14.09 0.25 4.40
N PHE A 262 -14.47 1.50 4.29
CA PHE A 262 -14.51 2.48 5.37
C PHE A 262 -15.95 2.90 5.65
N GLY A 263 -16.26 3.11 6.91
CA GLY A 263 -17.51 3.72 7.34
C GLY A 263 -17.57 5.23 7.04
N PRO A 264 -18.70 5.88 7.36
CA PRO A 264 -18.78 7.33 7.37
C PRO A 264 -17.84 7.92 8.44
N ALA A 265 -17.40 9.16 8.23
CA ALA A 265 -16.72 9.92 9.29
C ALA A 265 -17.66 10.09 10.49
N VAL A 266 -17.10 10.02 11.69
CA VAL A 266 -17.87 10.17 12.93
C VAL A 266 -17.55 11.52 13.57
N ALA A 267 -18.55 12.31 13.86
CA ALA A 267 -18.37 13.61 14.50
C ALA A 267 -17.69 13.45 15.86
N TYR A 268 -16.62 14.17 16.06
CA TYR A 268 -15.86 14.18 17.29
C TYR A 268 -15.11 15.50 17.46
N THR A 269 -14.81 15.85 18.71
CA THR A 269 -13.96 17.00 19.05
C THR A 269 -12.70 16.48 19.71
N LEU A 270 -11.56 16.64 19.04
CA LEU A 270 -10.23 16.38 19.62
C LEU A 270 -9.79 17.57 20.44
N THR A 271 -9.28 17.32 21.63
CA THR A 271 -8.67 18.35 22.49
C THR A 271 -7.23 17.97 22.79
N THR A 272 -6.29 18.85 22.43
CA THR A 272 -4.87 18.67 22.78
C THR A 272 -4.64 18.91 24.27
N PRO A 273 -3.50 18.47 24.83
CA PRO A 273 -3.14 18.76 26.23
C PRO A 273 -3.13 20.27 26.55
N ALA A 274 -2.89 21.14 25.55
CA ALA A 274 -2.98 22.60 25.71
C ALA A 274 -4.41 23.15 25.70
N GLY A 275 -5.45 22.28 25.60
CA GLY A 275 -6.84 22.70 25.55
C GLY A 275 -7.34 23.19 24.20
N THR A 276 -6.52 23.12 23.16
CA THR A 276 -6.93 23.47 21.80
C THR A 276 -7.82 22.38 21.23
N THR A 277 -8.96 22.77 20.66
CA THR A 277 -9.94 21.85 20.09
C THR A 277 -9.92 21.83 18.57
N VAL A 278 -10.09 20.64 17.98
CA VAL A 278 -10.31 20.44 16.55
C VAL A 278 -11.59 19.65 16.37
N VAL A 279 -12.53 20.20 15.62
CA VAL A 279 -13.82 19.55 15.35
C VAL A 279 -13.69 18.71 14.08
N ILE A 280 -13.99 17.41 14.20
CA ILE A 280 -14.13 16.48 13.07
C ILE A 280 -15.61 16.46 12.70
N PRO A 281 -16.00 16.89 11.49
CA PRO A 281 -17.38 16.80 11.06
C PRO A 281 -17.76 15.33 10.81
N GLY A 282 -19.00 14.96 11.16
CA GLY A 282 -19.56 13.67 10.78
C GLY A 282 -19.85 13.61 9.28
N GLY A 283 -20.00 12.40 8.77
CA GLY A 283 -20.41 12.10 7.41
C GLY A 283 -21.54 11.08 7.38
N THR A 284 -22.19 10.93 6.23
CA THR A 284 -23.29 9.96 6.04
C THR A 284 -22.91 8.79 5.13
N THR A 285 -21.85 8.93 4.35
CA THR A 285 -21.45 7.94 3.35
C THR A 285 -20.15 7.25 3.73
N GLY A 286 -20.09 5.95 3.52
CA GLY A 286 -18.86 5.17 3.56
C GLY A 286 -17.96 5.44 2.34
N GLY A 287 -16.86 4.73 2.25
CA GLY A 287 -15.95 4.76 1.12
C GLY A 287 -15.25 3.42 0.93
N VAL A 288 -14.69 3.24 -0.25
CA VAL A 288 -13.83 2.10 -0.57
C VAL A 288 -12.53 2.63 -1.16
N THR A 289 -11.41 2.12 -0.68
CA THR A 289 -10.09 2.33 -1.31
C THR A 289 -9.56 0.98 -1.77
N VAL A 290 -9.08 0.90 -3.00
CA VAL A 290 -8.49 -0.33 -3.54
C VAL A 290 -6.98 -0.17 -3.59
N LEU A 291 -6.29 -1.03 -2.87
CA LEU A 291 -4.85 -1.09 -2.77
C LEU A 291 -4.29 -2.05 -3.82
N LEU A 292 -3.12 -1.70 -4.37
CA LEU A 292 -2.40 -2.55 -5.32
C LEU A 292 -1.40 -3.42 -4.54
N ASP A 293 -1.59 -4.75 -4.56
CA ASP A 293 -0.76 -5.69 -3.80
C ASP A 293 0.31 -6.37 -4.66
N ARG A 294 -0.04 -6.66 -5.89
CA ARG A 294 0.86 -7.32 -6.84
C ARG A 294 0.63 -6.83 -8.26
N ASN A 295 1.69 -6.40 -8.91
CA ASN A 295 1.70 -6.14 -10.35
C ASN A 295 1.74 -7.46 -11.14
N PRO A 296 1.28 -7.46 -12.41
CA PRO A 296 1.58 -8.53 -13.35
C PRO A 296 3.08 -8.82 -13.43
N PRO A 297 3.48 -10.01 -13.91
CA PRO A 297 4.88 -10.30 -14.17
C PRO A 297 5.54 -9.26 -15.08
N ARG A 298 6.80 -8.97 -14.81
CA ARG A 298 7.58 -8.07 -15.66
C ARG A 298 7.71 -8.64 -17.07
N ILE A 299 7.69 -7.77 -18.06
CA ILE A 299 8.14 -8.14 -19.41
C ILE A 299 9.65 -8.36 -19.36
N SER A 300 10.08 -9.53 -19.80
CA SER A 300 11.52 -9.75 -19.99
C SER A 300 12.04 -8.80 -21.08
N PRO A 301 13.21 -8.18 -20.88
CA PRO A 301 13.83 -7.33 -21.89
C PRO A 301 14.16 -8.10 -23.16
#